data_274394c09e54f2c065d50d289c7aa7f2
#
_entry.id   274394c09e54f2c065d50d289c7aa7f2
#
_cell.length_a   1.000
_cell.length_b   1.000
_cell.length_c   1.000
_cell.angle_alpha   90.00
_cell.angle_beta   90.00
_cell.angle_gamma   90.00
#
_symmetry.space_group_name_H-M   'P 1'
#
loop_
_entity.id
_entity.type
_entity.pdbx_description
1 polymer ?
#
loop_
_entity_poly.entity_id
_entity_poly.type
_entity_poly.pdbx_seq_one_letter_code
_entity_poly.pdbx_strand_id
1 'polypeptide(L)'
;PESITDNMTSTFTPNYALSRSAPVFTYEYSGPRTVTFNLELHRDMVNDLNITAGNTDLKSNVVSQTDDYVDTLIKELQSIALPRYNVNNRAVIPPRVAVRFGNELFISGVVNSTISCTYSKPILSNGKYAKVSIGFTVSEYDPYDATLVSQLGSFRGITSANSIFGSGS
;
A
#
# COMPACT_ATOMS: atom_id res chain seq x y z
N PRO A 1 -10.36 3.34 4.81
CA PRO A 1 -9.14 3.52 5.60
C PRO A 1 -9.39 4.55 6.69
N GLU A 2 -8.73 4.38 7.83
CA GLU A 2 -8.74 5.37 8.90
C GLU A 2 -7.88 6.58 8.51
N SER A 3 -6.71 6.29 7.94
CA SER A 3 -5.82 7.32 7.39
C SER A 3 -4.92 6.77 6.29
N ILE A 4 -4.55 7.65 5.38
CA ILE A 4 -3.53 7.41 4.35
C ILE A 4 -2.57 8.58 4.42
N THR A 5 -1.28 8.29 4.54
CA THR A 5 -0.23 9.31 4.60
C THR A 5 0.71 9.14 3.42
N ASP A 6 0.85 10.17 2.60
CA ASP A 6 1.71 10.21 1.42
C ASP A 6 2.94 11.09 1.72
N ASN A 7 4.12 10.52 1.67
CA ASN A 7 5.37 11.18 2.02
C ASN A 7 6.36 11.14 0.87
N MET A 8 7.00 12.29 0.64
CA MET A 8 8.18 12.43 -0.22
C MET A 8 9.31 13.05 0.60
N THR A 9 10.52 12.54 0.45
CA THR A 9 11.68 12.98 1.21
C THR A 9 12.76 13.49 0.29
N SER A 10 13.33 14.66 0.63
CA SER A 10 14.55 15.21 0.02
C SER A 10 15.60 15.40 1.09
N THR A 11 16.81 14.95 0.81
CA THR A 11 17.94 15.05 1.76
C THR A 11 18.92 16.11 1.30
N PHE A 12 19.25 17.01 2.21
CA PHE A 12 20.22 18.08 2.02
C PHE A 12 21.26 18.06 3.12
N THR A 13 22.52 18.21 2.77
CA THR A 13 23.61 18.36 3.73
C THR A 13 24.00 19.84 3.88
N PRO A 14 24.01 20.37 5.11
CA PRO A 14 24.46 21.73 5.37
C PRO A 14 25.99 21.79 5.34
N ASN A 15 26.56 22.66 4.50
CA ASN A 15 27.99 22.96 4.45
C ASN A 15 28.25 24.30 5.12
N TYR A 16 29.06 24.27 6.18
CA TYR A 16 29.46 25.46 6.93
C TYR A 16 30.75 26.00 6.38
N ALA A 17 30.73 27.07 5.60
CA ALA A 17 31.92 27.76 5.15
C ALA A 17 32.36 28.80 6.19
N LEU A 18 33.69 28.90 6.41
CA LEU A 18 34.28 29.93 7.25
C LEU A 18 33.82 31.33 6.80
N SER A 19 33.42 32.16 7.75
CA SER A 19 32.99 33.54 7.54
C SER A 19 31.60 33.72 6.91
N ARG A 20 30.78 32.67 6.88
CA ARG A 20 29.34 32.82 6.52
C ARG A 20 28.45 32.71 7.75
N SER A 21 27.42 33.55 7.79
CA SER A 21 26.44 33.56 8.88
C SER A 21 25.42 32.42 8.76
N ALA A 22 25.29 31.76 7.60
CA ALA A 22 24.38 30.67 7.35
C ALA A 22 25.01 29.55 6.52
N PRO A 23 24.61 28.30 6.71
CA PRO A 23 25.10 27.16 5.92
C PRO A 23 24.59 27.23 4.48
N VAL A 24 25.35 26.69 3.56
CA VAL A 24 24.91 26.40 2.19
C VAL A 24 24.46 24.95 2.14
N PHE A 25 23.22 24.73 1.73
CA PHE A 25 22.65 23.39 1.60
C PHE A 25 23.01 22.78 0.24
N THR A 26 23.63 21.62 0.26
CA THR A 26 23.87 20.80 -0.93
C THR A 26 22.84 19.69 -1.00
N TYR A 27 22.13 19.58 -2.13
CA TYR A 27 21.22 18.49 -2.37
C TYR A 27 21.99 17.17 -2.53
N GLU A 28 21.57 16.12 -1.86
CA GLU A 28 22.16 14.79 -1.98
C GLU A 28 21.30 13.86 -2.83
N TYR A 29 20.08 13.61 -2.39
CA TYR A 29 19.14 12.73 -3.10
C TYR A 29 17.71 12.97 -2.66
N SER A 30 16.76 12.52 -3.49
CA SER A 30 15.36 12.33 -3.11
C SER A 30 15.11 10.85 -2.80
N GLY A 31 14.49 10.59 -1.67
CA GLY A 31 14.03 9.25 -1.32
C GLY A 31 12.84 8.82 -2.17
N PRO A 32 12.50 7.53 -2.18
CA PRO A 32 11.29 7.05 -2.82
C PRO A 32 10.05 7.66 -2.15
N ARG A 33 9.00 7.85 -2.92
CA ARG A 33 7.68 8.17 -2.36
C ARG A 33 7.21 6.98 -1.53
N THR A 34 6.68 7.26 -0.35
CA THR A 34 6.14 6.25 0.54
C THR A 34 4.72 6.58 0.92
N VAL A 35 3.84 5.59 0.84
CA VAL A 35 2.45 5.73 1.27
C VAL A 35 2.18 4.75 2.39
N THR A 36 1.80 5.28 3.53
CA THR A 36 1.40 4.52 4.71
C THR A 36 -0.11 4.41 4.78
N PHE A 37 -0.58 3.19 4.89
CA PHE A 37 -1.99 2.85 5.01
C PHE A 37 -2.31 2.37 6.41
N ASN A 38 -3.34 2.95 7.01
CA ASN A 38 -3.95 2.48 8.24
C ASN A 38 -5.41 2.13 7.95
N LEU A 39 -5.72 0.85 7.96
CA LEU A 39 -7.04 0.31 7.68
C LEU A 39 -7.67 -0.14 8.99
N GLU A 40 -8.89 0.27 9.23
CA GLU A 40 -9.70 -0.22 10.33
C GLU A 40 -10.87 -1.02 9.75
N LEU A 41 -10.97 -2.26 10.13
CA LEU A 41 -11.97 -3.21 9.64
C LEU A 41 -12.83 -3.70 10.81
N HIS A 42 -14.13 -3.54 10.65
CA HIS A 42 -15.13 -4.09 11.55
C HIS A 42 -15.76 -5.31 10.88
N ARG A 43 -15.66 -6.48 11.53
CA ARG A 43 -16.11 -7.75 10.93
C ARG A 43 -17.59 -7.74 10.57
N ASP A 44 -18.42 -7.25 11.48
CA ASP A 44 -19.87 -7.22 11.25
C ASP A 44 -20.22 -6.31 10.09
N MET A 45 -19.67 -5.10 10.03
CA MET A 45 -19.91 -4.15 8.93
C MET A 45 -19.45 -4.69 7.57
N VAL A 46 -18.28 -5.32 7.53
CA VAL A 46 -17.72 -5.86 6.29
C VAL A 46 -18.52 -7.05 5.80
N ASN A 47 -18.98 -7.90 6.70
CA ASN A 47 -19.82 -9.05 6.37
C ASN A 47 -21.19 -8.58 5.85
N ASP A 48 -21.80 -7.60 6.49
CA ASP A 48 -23.10 -7.04 6.07
C ASP A 48 -23.01 -6.34 4.70
N LEU A 49 -21.95 -5.56 4.47
CA LEU A 49 -21.72 -4.93 3.17
C LEU A 49 -21.53 -5.98 2.06
N ASN A 50 -20.85 -7.06 2.35
CA ASN A 50 -20.63 -8.13 1.40
C ASN A 50 -21.95 -8.88 1.06
N ILE A 51 -22.85 -9.03 2.03
CA ILE A 51 -24.16 -9.65 1.83
C ILE A 51 -25.11 -8.70 1.09
N THR A 52 -25.15 -7.43 1.51
CA THR A 52 -26.16 -6.47 1.04
C THR A 52 -25.83 -5.90 -0.35
N ALA A 53 -24.56 -5.74 -0.67
CA ALA A 53 -24.13 -5.15 -1.95
C ALA A 53 -24.43 -6.02 -3.16
N GLY A 54 -24.82 -7.28 -2.98
CA GLY A 54 -25.08 -8.21 -4.08
C GLY A 54 -23.90 -8.35 -5.04
N ASN A 55 -22.74 -7.86 -4.63
CA ASN A 55 -21.56 -7.69 -5.46
C ASN A 55 -20.91 -9.06 -5.68
N THR A 56 -21.38 -9.72 -6.72
CA THR A 56 -20.91 -11.03 -7.15
C THR A 56 -19.43 -11.02 -7.50
N ASP A 57 -18.86 -9.87 -7.85
CA ASP A 57 -17.47 -9.74 -8.27
C ASP A 57 -16.48 -9.90 -7.11
N LEU A 58 -16.82 -9.43 -5.90
CA LEU A 58 -16.02 -9.68 -4.71
C LEU A 58 -16.19 -11.11 -4.17
N LYS A 59 -17.38 -11.71 -4.38
CA LYS A 59 -17.68 -13.05 -3.91
C LYS A 59 -17.04 -14.16 -4.72
N SER A 60 -16.83 -13.96 -6.03
CA SER A 60 -16.44 -15.07 -6.91
C SER A 60 -14.94 -15.35 -6.92
N ASN A 61 -14.10 -14.35 -6.64
CA ASN A 61 -12.67 -14.47 -6.87
C ASN A 61 -11.80 -14.49 -5.61
N VAL A 62 -12.30 -14.05 -4.46
CA VAL A 62 -11.45 -13.83 -3.27
C VAL A 62 -11.94 -14.57 -2.02
N VAL A 63 -13.24 -14.82 -1.88
CA VAL A 63 -13.80 -15.36 -0.65
C VAL A 63 -14.72 -16.53 -0.93
N SER A 64 -14.39 -17.70 -0.39
CA SER A 64 -15.34 -18.80 -0.24
C SER A 64 -16.52 -18.34 0.62
N GLN A 65 -17.72 -18.81 0.36
CA GLN A 65 -18.94 -18.43 1.11
C GLN A 65 -18.84 -18.70 2.64
N THR A 66 -17.88 -19.48 3.04
CA THR A 66 -17.62 -19.89 4.43
C THR A 66 -16.51 -19.10 5.10
N ASP A 67 -15.69 -18.34 4.35
CA ASP A 67 -14.55 -17.64 4.92
C ASP A 67 -14.93 -16.21 5.34
N ASP A 68 -14.37 -15.80 6.48
CA ASP A 68 -14.46 -14.43 6.94
C ASP A 68 -13.61 -13.53 6.03
N TYR A 69 -14.25 -12.52 5.43
CA TYR A 69 -13.59 -11.59 4.52
C TYR A 69 -12.36 -10.91 5.15
N VAL A 70 -12.45 -10.53 6.43
CA VAL A 70 -11.34 -9.89 7.14
C VAL A 70 -10.15 -10.82 7.28
N ASP A 71 -10.35 -12.09 7.60
CA ASP A 71 -9.27 -13.07 7.71
C ASP A 71 -8.63 -13.34 6.33
N THR A 72 -9.44 -13.39 5.28
CA THR A 72 -8.93 -13.55 3.91
C THR A 72 -8.09 -12.34 3.50
N LEU A 73 -8.57 -11.12 3.77
CA LEU A 73 -7.82 -9.90 3.47
C LEU A 73 -6.49 -9.83 4.22
N ILE A 74 -6.46 -10.24 5.49
CA ILE A 74 -5.22 -10.31 6.29
C ILE A 74 -4.23 -11.28 5.65
N LYS A 75 -4.67 -12.48 5.28
CA LYS A 75 -3.82 -13.50 4.63
C LYS A 75 -3.27 -13.00 3.30
N GLU A 76 -4.10 -12.39 2.47
CA GLU A 76 -3.67 -11.81 1.19
C GLU A 76 -2.65 -10.70 1.39
N LEU A 77 -2.90 -9.76 2.30
CA LEU A 77 -1.95 -8.69 2.62
C LEU A 77 -0.61 -9.24 3.15
N GLN A 78 -0.64 -10.24 4.01
CA GLN A 78 0.58 -10.88 4.50
C GLN A 78 1.32 -11.63 3.39
N SER A 79 0.58 -12.25 2.47
CA SER A 79 1.17 -13.01 1.36
C SER A 79 1.92 -12.11 0.37
N ILE A 80 1.46 -10.89 0.14
CA ILE A 80 2.11 -9.95 -0.77
C ILE A 80 3.43 -9.37 -0.23
N ALA A 81 3.67 -9.47 1.08
CA ALA A 81 4.95 -9.08 1.67
C ALA A 81 6.03 -10.16 1.53
N LEU A 82 5.66 -11.37 1.18
CA LEU A 82 6.56 -12.50 1.10
C LEU A 82 7.01 -12.79 -0.34
N PRO A 83 8.29 -13.13 -0.55
CA PRO A 83 8.78 -13.48 -1.86
C PRO A 83 8.18 -14.80 -2.35
N ARG A 84 7.97 -14.89 -3.66
CA ARG A 84 7.62 -16.16 -4.31
C ARG A 84 8.89 -16.88 -4.76
N TYR A 85 8.97 -18.16 -4.42
CA TYR A 85 10.08 -19.01 -4.86
C TYR A 85 9.65 -19.80 -6.09
N ASN A 86 10.41 -19.64 -7.18
CA ASN A 86 10.23 -20.49 -8.35
C ASN A 86 11.04 -21.76 -8.16
N VAL A 87 10.35 -22.88 -7.98
CA VAL A 87 10.98 -24.19 -7.71
C VAL A 87 11.85 -24.65 -8.88
N ASN A 88 11.48 -24.30 -10.10
CA ASN A 88 12.20 -24.75 -11.30
C ASN A 88 13.54 -24.02 -11.51
N ASN A 89 13.57 -22.71 -11.19
CA ASN A 89 14.74 -21.87 -11.50
C ASN A 89 15.53 -21.47 -10.24
N ARG A 90 15.08 -21.85 -9.06
CA ARG A 90 15.61 -21.39 -7.77
C ARG A 90 15.68 -19.85 -7.67
N ALA A 91 14.88 -19.16 -8.48
CA ALA A 91 14.82 -17.71 -8.47
C ALA A 91 13.85 -17.23 -7.39
N VAL A 92 14.25 -16.17 -6.70
CA VAL A 92 13.39 -15.45 -5.76
C VAL A 92 12.79 -14.28 -6.51
N ILE A 93 11.47 -14.23 -6.59
CA ILE A 93 10.75 -13.15 -7.23
C ILE A 93 10.31 -12.18 -6.11
N PRO A 94 10.87 -10.95 -6.09
CA PRO A 94 10.44 -9.96 -5.11
C PRO A 94 8.98 -9.58 -5.35
N PRO A 95 8.19 -9.44 -4.28
CA PRO A 95 6.79 -9.07 -4.41
C PRO A 95 6.68 -7.62 -4.88
N ARG A 96 5.87 -7.39 -5.91
CA ARG A 96 5.46 -6.06 -6.35
C ARG A 96 3.98 -5.89 -6.08
N VAL A 97 3.61 -4.73 -5.62
CA VAL A 97 2.22 -4.38 -5.31
C VAL A 97 1.83 -3.11 -6.03
N ALA A 98 0.57 -3.03 -6.41
CA ALA A 98 -0.04 -1.82 -6.89
C ALA A 98 -1.30 -1.57 -6.06
N VAL A 99 -1.38 -0.39 -5.46
CA VAL A 99 -2.51 0.00 -4.63
C VAL A 99 -3.17 1.21 -5.25
N ARG A 100 -4.47 1.10 -5.50
CA ARG A 100 -5.31 2.19 -5.95
C ARG A 100 -6.34 2.50 -4.87
N PHE A 101 -6.46 3.76 -4.53
CA PHE A 101 -7.46 4.23 -3.58
C PHE A 101 -8.31 5.33 -4.21
N GLY A 102 -9.53 4.97 -4.59
CA GLY A 102 -10.41 5.87 -5.31
C GLY A 102 -9.80 6.34 -6.62
N ASN A 103 -9.99 7.62 -6.92
CA ASN A 103 -9.41 8.29 -8.09
C ASN A 103 -8.27 9.25 -7.73
N GLU A 104 -7.86 9.29 -6.47
CA GLU A 104 -6.89 10.27 -5.97
C GLU A 104 -5.51 9.68 -5.75
N LEU A 105 -5.45 8.40 -5.37
CA LEU A 105 -4.20 7.77 -5.00
C LEU A 105 -3.97 6.48 -5.80
N PHE A 106 -2.82 6.44 -6.44
CA PHE A 106 -2.25 5.25 -7.03
C PHE A 106 -0.77 5.16 -6.65
N ILE A 107 -0.33 4.00 -6.22
CA ILE A 107 1.08 3.70 -5.97
C ILE A 107 1.41 2.29 -6.44
N SER A 108 2.53 2.15 -7.13
CA SER A 108 3.13 0.86 -7.46
C SER A 108 4.51 0.76 -6.83
N GLY A 109 4.76 -0.33 -6.14
CA GLY A 109 6.01 -0.44 -5.41
C GLY A 109 6.17 -1.76 -4.70
N VAL A 110 6.86 -1.68 -3.57
CA VAL A 110 7.09 -2.81 -2.67
C VAL A 110 6.60 -2.47 -1.26
N VAL A 111 6.12 -3.47 -0.56
CA VAL A 111 5.84 -3.32 0.88
C VAL A 111 7.18 -3.39 1.59
N ASN A 112 7.66 -2.24 2.07
CA ASN A 112 8.97 -2.14 2.73
C ASN A 112 8.88 -2.02 4.25
N SER A 113 7.73 -2.29 4.83
CA SER A 113 7.50 -2.25 6.26
C SER A 113 6.88 -3.54 6.76
N THR A 114 6.87 -3.70 8.09
CA THR A 114 6.09 -4.75 8.74
C THR A 114 4.61 -4.52 8.50
N ILE A 115 3.89 -5.55 8.07
CA ILE A 115 2.44 -5.53 8.06
C ILE A 115 1.99 -5.84 9.49
N SER A 116 1.45 -4.85 10.18
CA SER A 116 0.95 -4.98 11.54
C SER A 116 -0.55 -5.23 11.54
N CYS A 117 -0.99 -6.25 12.27
CA CYS A 117 -2.41 -6.54 12.49
C CYS A 117 -2.69 -6.47 13.98
N THR A 118 -3.53 -5.55 14.40
CA THR A 118 -3.92 -5.35 15.80
C THR A 118 -5.38 -5.73 15.98
N TYR A 119 -5.63 -6.67 16.88
CA TYR A 119 -6.97 -7.18 17.19
C TYR A 119 -7.52 -6.49 18.42
N SER A 120 -8.72 -5.94 18.34
CA SER A 120 -9.34 -5.15 19.41
C SER A 120 -10.72 -5.69 19.80
N LYS A 121 -11.06 -5.57 21.06
CA LYS A 121 -12.39 -5.94 21.61
C LYS A 121 -13.51 -5.11 20.98
N PRO A 122 -14.77 -5.59 20.99
CA PRO A 122 -15.27 -6.78 21.68
C PRO A 122 -14.93 -8.10 20.96
N ILE A 123 -15.13 -9.21 21.65
CA ILE A 123 -15.07 -10.55 21.06
C ILE A 123 -16.50 -10.96 20.69
N LEU A 124 -16.67 -11.39 19.46
CA LEU A 124 -17.94 -11.84 18.91
C LEU A 124 -18.30 -13.25 19.44
N SER A 125 -19.54 -13.67 19.25
CA SER A 125 -20.04 -14.97 19.66
C SER A 125 -19.30 -16.16 19.04
N ASN A 126 -18.67 -15.95 17.88
CA ASN A 126 -17.83 -16.93 17.18
C ASN A 126 -16.36 -16.97 17.71
N GLY A 127 -16.03 -16.23 18.76
CA GLY A 127 -14.71 -16.16 19.37
C GLY A 127 -13.71 -15.25 18.64
N LYS A 128 -14.12 -14.54 17.59
CA LYS A 128 -13.27 -13.61 16.83
C LYS A 128 -13.37 -12.20 17.38
N TYR A 129 -12.31 -11.42 17.24
CA TYR A 129 -12.33 -9.98 17.56
C TYR A 129 -13.16 -9.21 16.54
N ALA A 130 -14.01 -8.30 17.00
CA ALA A 130 -14.91 -7.53 16.15
C ALA A 130 -14.16 -6.50 15.28
N LYS A 131 -13.04 -5.98 15.79
CA LYS A 131 -12.26 -4.92 15.15
C LYS A 131 -10.84 -5.39 14.90
N VAL A 132 -10.34 -5.14 13.68
CA VAL A 132 -8.96 -5.39 13.29
C VAL A 132 -8.41 -4.14 12.62
N SER A 133 -7.29 -3.63 13.13
CA SER A 133 -6.55 -2.53 12.52
C SER A 133 -5.32 -3.08 11.81
N ILE A 134 -5.11 -2.67 10.56
CA ILE A 134 -3.99 -3.13 9.73
C ILE A 134 -3.19 -1.91 9.29
N GLY A 135 -1.88 -1.92 9.58
CA GLY A 135 -0.94 -0.89 9.15
C GLY A 135 0.15 -1.47 8.25
N PHE A 136 0.44 -0.81 7.14
CA PHE A 136 1.57 -1.13 6.26
C PHE A 136 2.00 0.08 5.44
N THR A 137 3.23 0.05 4.93
CA THR A 137 3.78 1.11 4.08
C THR A 137 4.25 0.54 2.76
N VAL A 138 3.88 1.20 1.67
CA VAL A 138 4.34 0.90 0.32
C VAL A 138 5.34 1.96 -0.09
N SER A 139 6.52 1.53 -0.54
CA SER A 139 7.51 2.41 -1.17
C SER A 139 7.47 2.26 -2.66
N GLU A 140 7.43 3.37 -3.35
CA GLU A 140 7.38 3.38 -4.80
C GLU A 140 8.68 2.87 -5.39
N TYR A 141 8.55 2.11 -6.47
CA TYR A 141 9.70 1.49 -7.12
C TYR A 141 10.35 2.42 -8.14
N ASP A 142 9.55 3.24 -8.82
CA ASP A 142 10.02 4.13 -9.87
C ASP A 142 10.40 5.50 -9.29
N PRO A 143 11.58 6.05 -9.67
CA PRO A 143 11.99 7.36 -9.18
C PRO A 143 11.15 8.48 -9.82
N TYR A 144 10.84 9.49 -9.02
CA TYR A 144 10.22 10.71 -9.49
C TYR A 144 11.23 11.82 -9.69
N ASP A 145 10.98 12.67 -10.67
CA ASP A 145 11.56 14.01 -10.74
C ASP A 145 10.47 15.09 -10.60
N ALA A 146 10.90 16.33 -10.37
CA ALA A 146 9.98 17.44 -10.19
C ALA A 146 9.12 17.72 -11.45
N THR A 147 9.66 17.44 -12.63
CA THR A 147 8.98 17.64 -13.91
C THR A 147 7.83 16.66 -14.03
N LEU A 148 8.10 15.40 -13.71
CA LEU A 148 7.09 14.35 -13.75
C LEU A 148 5.96 14.63 -12.75
N VAL A 149 6.31 15.00 -11.51
CA VAL A 149 5.31 15.32 -10.48
C VAL A 149 4.44 16.51 -10.90
N SER A 150 5.00 17.53 -11.56
CA SER A 150 4.24 18.69 -12.04
C SER A 150 3.28 18.36 -13.17
N GLN A 151 3.56 17.32 -13.94
CA GLN A 151 2.74 16.83 -15.04
C GLN A 151 1.64 15.86 -14.60
N LEU A 152 1.74 15.30 -13.40
CA LEU A 152 0.70 14.46 -12.83
C LEU A 152 -0.54 15.32 -12.57
N GLY A 153 -1.67 14.95 -13.14
CA GLY A 153 -2.95 15.57 -12.84
C GLY A 153 -3.43 15.28 -11.41
N SER A 154 -4.73 15.28 -11.21
CA SER A 154 -5.34 14.92 -9.91
C SER A 154 -5.04 13.48 -9.47
N PHE A 155 -4.58 12.64 -10.38
CA PHE A 155 -4.21 11.26 -10.14
C PHE A 155 -2.70 11.16 -9.86
N ARG A 156 -2.33 11.06 -8.59
CA ARG A 156 -0.93 10.91 -8.19
C ARG A 156 -0.47 9.46 -8.38
N GLY A 157 0.19 9.19 -9.48
CA GLY A 157 0.82 7.91 -9.79
C GLY A 157 1.46 7.96 -11.17
N ILE A 158 2.70 7.48 -11.31
CA ILE A 158 3.48 7.56 -12.55
C ILE A 158 2.86 6.70 -13.63
N THR A 159 2.24 5.63 -13.26
CA THR A 159 1.75 4.65 -14.20
C THR A 159 0.24 4.75 -14.29
N SER A 160 -0.25 5.13 -15.45
CA SER A 160 -1.65 4.87 -15.75
C SER A 160 -1.90 3.36 -15.50
N ALA A 161 -3.04 3.02 -14.96
CA ALA A 161 -3.44 1.63 -14.75
C ALA A 161 -3.22 0.76 -16.01
N ASN A 162 -3.24 1.36 -17.18
CA ASN A 162 -3.00 0.72 -18.47
C ASN A 162 -1.58 0.19 -18.67
N SER A 163 -0.56 0.73 -18.01
CA SER A 163 0.81 0.23 -18.19
C SER A 163 1.13 -0.96 -17.30
N ILE A 164 0.39 -1.16 -16.21
CA ILE A 164 0.59 -2.30 -15.29
C ILE A 164 -0.21 -3.51 -15.74
N PHE A 165 -1.39 -3.28 -16.31
CA PHE A 165 -2.28 -4.36 -16.72
C PHE A 165 -2.15 -4.73 -18.19
N GLY A 166 -1.17 -4.17 -18.91
CA GLY A 166 -0.97 -4.42 -20.33
C GLY A 166 -2.23 -4.07 -21.12
N SER A 167 -2.13 -3.21 -22.10
CA SER A 167 -3.16 -3.13 -23.13
C SER A 167 -3.24 -4.50 -23.80
N GLY A 168 -4.19 -5.32 -23.36
CA GLY A 168 -4.56 -6.52 -24.08
C GLY A 168 -5.15 -6.08 -25.42
N SER A 169 -4.35 -6.15 -26.45
CA SER A 169 -4.77 -6.17 -27.85
C SER A 169 -4.87 -7.60 -28.31
#